data_d6e3ccd13e3a2fb596104b8a69a6223b
#
_entry.id   d6e3ccd13e3a2fb596104b8a69a6223b
#
_cell.length_a   1.000
_cell.length_b   1.000
_cell.length_c   1.000
_cell.angle_alpha   90.00
_cell.angle_beta   90.00
_cell.angle_gamma   90.00
#
_symmetry.space_group_name_H-M   'P 1'
#
loop_
_entity.id
_entity.type
_entity.pdbx_description
1 polymer ?
#
loop_
_entity_poly.entity_id
_entity_poly.type
_entity_poly.pdbx_seq_one_letter_code
_entity_poly.pdbx_strand_id
1 'polypeptide(L)'
;MDALIHHLERKEDLSPREVTVAAELLLDPAAPDEKKAALLEALSRKGETPAEIAGFVEVFLEHAVDPHVGLLDLEGPTIDVCGTGGDKLNLFNVSTTSMFVVAATGAVVMKHGNRGITSKSGGADVLEALGIRIDLPAEGFRDCLEKAGVGFLFAPAYHPAFKAVVGVRKQLAEKGVRTIFNLIGPLLNPAKPQCQLVGVFDREMCPAFAEILQRLGRESAWAVHGTTGDGRSVDEVSLLGSTRICKAGLYQDLVDEEVRPRDFGMKH
;
A
#
# COMPACT_ATOMS: atom_id res chain seq x y z
N MET A 1 -3.19 24.84 9.73
CA MET A 1 -2.02 23.93 9.89
C MET A 1 -1.39 24.05 11.29
N ASP A 2 -1.12 25.25 11.83
CA ASP A 2 -0.46 25.41 13.15
C ASP A 2 -1.27 24.75 14.29
N ALA A 3 -2.58 24.87 14.30
CA ALA A 3 -3.43 24.21 15.28
C ALA A 3 -3.31 22.67 15.25
N LEU A 4 -3.23 22.07 14.05
CA LEU A 4 -3.04 20.62 13.88
C LEU A 4 -1.66 20.19 14.38
N ILE A 5 -0.61 20.94 14.04
CA ILE A 5 0.76 20.65 14.52
C ILE A 5 0.79 20.68 16.05
N HIS A 6 0.22 21.72 16.65
CA HIS A 6 0.18 21.84 18.12
C HIS A 6 -0.63 20.73 18.79
N HIS A 7 -1.72 20.25 18.16
CA HIS A 7 -2.50 19.10 18.62
C HIS A 7 -1.63 17.82 18.62
N LEU A 8 -0.94 17.55 17.52
CA LEU A 8 -0.04 16.40 17.39
C LEU A 8 1.16 16.44 18.33
N GLU A 9 1.71 17.64 18.63
CA GLU A 9 2.80 17.82 19.60
C GLU A 9 2.39 17.42 21.02
N ARG A 10 1.10 17.52 21.37
CA ARG A 10 0.55 17.01 22.63
C ARG A 10 0.30 15.50 22.64
N LYS A 11 0.67 14.79 21.56
CA LYS A 11 0.44 13.34 21.40
C LYS A 11 -1.05 12.95 21.34
N GLU A 12 -1.89 13.85 20.91
CA GLU A 12 -3.33 13.63 20.74
C GLU A 12 -3.61 13.15 19.31
N ASP A 13 -4.55 12.21 19.17
CA ASP A 13 -4.95 11.69 17.87
C ASP A 13 -5.83 12.70 17.13
N LEU A 14 -5.65 12.79 15.81
CA LEU A 14 -6.52 13.64 14.98
C LEU A 14 -7.91 13.03 14.87
N SER A 15 -8.92 13.85 15.06
CA SER A 15 -10.29 13.49 14.71
C SER A 15 -10.45 13.29 13.20
N PRO A 16 -11.49 12.59 12.72
CA PRO A 16 -11.72 12.38 11.28
C PRO A 16 -11.72 13.68 10.47
N ARG A 17 -12.32 14.74 11.04
CA ARG A 17 -12.33 16.07 10.40
C ARG A 17 -10.95 16.70 10.32
N GLU A 18 -10.14 16.54 11.35
CA GLU A 18 -8.75 17.05 11.36
C GLU A 18 -7.86 16.28 10.39
N VAL A 19 -8.06 14.98 10.27
CA VAL A 19 -7.40 14.14 9.25
C VAL A 19 -7.73 14.65 7.85
N THR A 20 -9.00 14.90 7.54
CA THR A 20 -9.41 15.47 6.24
C THR A 20 -8.71 16.80 5.97
N VAL A 21 -8.73 17.73 6.94
CA VAL A 21 -8.07 19.04 6.78
C VAL A 21 -6.55 18.87 6.60
N ALA A 22 -5.92 17.99 7.35
CA ALA A 22 -4.49 17.73 7.25
C ALA A 22 -4.12 17.13 5.86
N ALA A 23 -4.91 16.18 5.37
CA ALA A 23 -4.70 15.54 4.07
C ALA A 23 -4.82 16.55 2.91
N GLU A 24 -5.89 17.37 2.93
CA GLU A 24 -6.10 18.45 1.94
C GLU A 24 -4.94 19.45 1.93
N LEU A 25 -4.48 19.88 3.11
CA LEU A 25 -3.33 20.80 3.22
C LEU A 25 -2.02 20.20 2.69
N LEU A 26 -1.83 18.90 2.81
CA LEU A 26 -0.67 18.22 2.22
C LEU A 26 -0.74 18.22 0.69
N LEU A 27 -1.92 18.07 0.11
CA LEU A 27 -2.13 18.04 -1.33
C LEU A 27 -2.24 19.43 -1.97
N ASP A 28 -2.46 20.50 -1.17
CA ASP A 28 -2.58 21.87 -1.68
C ASP A 28 -1.20 22.39 -2.15
N PRO A 29 -1.01 22.69 -3.45
CA PRO A 29 0.24 23.23 -3.97
C PRO A 29 0.54 24.65 -3.45
N ALA A 30 -0.46 25.37 -2.92
CA ALA A 30 -0.29 26.71 -2.36
C ALA A 30 0.16 26.68 -0.88
N ALA A 31 0.04 25.54 -0.19
CA ALA A 31 0.47 25.41 1.19
C ALA A 31 2.01 25.39 1.28
N PRO A 32 2.63 26.16 2.22
CA PRO A 32 4.08 26.24 2.36
C PRO A 32 4.72 24.89 2.71
N ASP A 33 5.81 24.55 2.02
CA ASP A 33 6.53 23.29 2.22
C ASP A 33 7.03 23.10 3.66
N GLU A 34 7.47 24.18 4.33
CA GLU A 34 7.90 24.15 5.74
C GLU A 34 6.76 23.72 6.67
N LYS A 35 5.54 24.16 6.38
CA LYS A 35 4.37 23.79 7.17
C LYS A 35 3.95 22.34 6.92
N LYS A 36 4.05 21.87 5.67
CA LYS A 36 3.83 20.45 5.33
C LYS A 36 4.86 19.56 6.02
N ALA A 37 6.13 19.96 6.00
CA ALA A 37 7.19 19.23 6.67
C ALA A 37 6.95 19.13 8.18
N ALA A 38 6.63 20.27 8.83
CA ALA A 38 6.33 20.30 10.26
C ALA A 38 5.13 19.43 10.64
N LEU A 39 4.07 19.43 9.83
CA LEU A 39 2.88 18.58 10.02
C LEU A 39 3.26 17.09 9.93
N LEU A 40 4.00 16.69 8.91
CA LEU A 40 4.44 15.31 8.71
C LEU A 40 5.41 14.85 9.82
N GLU A 41 6.31 15.72 10.27
CA GLU A 41 7.19 15.43 11.39
C GLU A 41 6.42 15.25 12.71
N ALA A 42 5.45 16.13 12.99
CA ALA A 42 4.63 16.06 14.20
C ALA A 42 3.78 14.77 14.20
N LEU A 43 3.16 14.42 13.07
CA LEU A 43 2.38 13.19 12.90
C LEU A 43 3.26 11.95 13.12
N SER A 44 4.44 11.90 12.50
CA SER A 44 5.42 10.82 12.68
C SER A 44 5.91 10.69 14.12
N ARG A 45 6.19 11.79 14.80
CA ARG A 45 6.62 11.78 16.23
C ARG A 45 5.50 11.33 17.18
N LYS A 46 4.27 11.63 16.85
CA LYS A 46 3.12 11.11 17.60
C LYS A 46 2.99 9.61 17.38
N GLY A 47 3.15 9.15 16.17
CA GLY A 47 2.82 7.83 15.67
C GLY A 47 1.39 7.79 15.13
N GLU A 48 1.22 7.38 13.90
CA GLU A 48 -0.07 7.31 13.22
C GLU A 48 -0.91 6.15 13.73
N THR A 49 -2.18 6.37 14.04
CA THR A 49 -3.13 5.29 14.36
C THR A 49 -3.71 4.67 13.08
N PRO A 50 -4.21 3.41 13.13
CA PRO A 50 -4.90 2.81 11.97
C PRO A 50 -6.05 3.66 11.44
N ALA A 51 -6.80 4.31 12.33
CA ALA A 51 -7.92 5.18 11.95
C ALA A 51 -7.45 6.44 11.19
N GLU A 52 -6.36 7.07 11.66
CA GLU A 52 -5.76 8.22 10.98
C GLU A 52 -5.22 7.82 9.61
N ILE A 53 -4.47 6.71 9.53
CA ILE A 53 -3.93 6.22 8.26
C ILE A 53 -5.06 5.95 7.26
N ALA A 54 -6.12 5.26 7.68
CA ALA A 54 -7.28 4.99 6.82
C ALA A 54 -7.92 6.30 6.32
N GLY A 55 -8.15 7.26 7.20
CA GLY A 55 -8.73 8.55 6.83
C GLY A 55 -7.85 9.35 5.87
N PHE A 56 -6.53 9.38 6.06
CA PHE A 56 -5.61 9.99 5.08
C PHE A 56 -5.70 9.30 3.72
N VAL A 57 -5.72 7.97 3.70
CA VAL A 57 -5.83 7.19 2.46
C VAL A 57 -7.15 7.47 1.74
N GLU A 58 -8.27 7.54 2.45
CA GLU A 58 -9.58 7.87 1.89
C GLU A 58 -9.54 9.21 1.15
N VAL A 59 -9.07 10.27 1.81
CA VAL A 59 -8.95 11.61 1.18
C VAL A 59 -7.99 11.58 -0.01
N PHE A 60 -6.85 10.91 0.10
CA PHE A 60 -5.90 10.81 -1.01
C PHE A 60 -6.47 10.05 -2.22
N LEU A 61 -7.33 9.06 -1.98
CA LEU A 61 -8.03 8.34 -3.04
C LEU A 61 -9.13 9.17 -3.71
N GLU A 62 -9.73 10.14 -3.03
CA GLU A 62 -10.67 11.10 -3.64
C GLU A 62 -9.97 11.99 -4.68
N HIS A 63 -8.67 12.27 -4.49
CA HIS A 63 -7.84 13.03 -5.43
C HIS A 63 -7.11 12.15 -6.47
N ALA A 64 -7.31 10.84 -6.43
CA ALA A 64 -6.73 9.92 -7.42
C ALA A 64 -7.53 9.94 -8.73
N VAL A 65 -6.86 9.56 -9.82
CA VAL A 65 -7.54 9.30 -11.10
C VAL A 65 -8.35 8.01 -10.96
N ASP A 66 -9.67 8.10 -11.19
CA ASP A 66 -10.54 6.93 -11.18
C ASP A 66 -10.27 6.04 -12.40
N PRO A 67 -9.91 4.76 -12.24
CA PRO A 67 -9.79 3.82 -13.35
C PRO A 67 -11.15 3.34 -13.90
N HIS A 68 -12.27 3.73 -13.29
CA HIS A 68 -13.63 3.40 -13.68
C HIS A 68 -13.90 1.89 -13.79
N VAL A 69 -13.37 1.12 -12.85
CA VAL A 69 -13.52 -0.35 -12.84
C VAL A 69 -14.98 -0.78 -12.60
N GLY A 70 -15.75 0.03 -11.88
CA GLY A 70 -17.18 -0.21 -11.65
C GLY A 70 -18.05 -0.25 -12.91
N LEU A 71 -17.50 0.09 -14.08
CA LEU A 71 -18.16 -0.05 -15.38
C LEU A 71 -18.02 -1.45 -15.99
N LEU A 72 -17.17 -2.31 -15.40
CA LEU A 72 -16.87 -3.64 -15.92
C LEU A 72 -17.73 -4.70 -15.23
N ASP A 73 -18.12 -5.70 -15.99
CA ASP A 73 -18.69 -6.96 -15.49
C ASP A 73 -17.54 -7.99 -15.42
N LEU A 74 -16.90 -8.07 -14.28
CA LEU A 74 -15.71 -8.90 -14.09
C LEU A 74 -16.09 -10.26 -13.49
N GLU A 75 -15.64 -11.32 -14.13
CA GLU A 75 -15.80 -12.68 -13.62
C GLU A 75 -14.72 -12.97 -12.58
N GLY A 76 -15.12 -13.16 -11.34
CA GLY A 76 -14.22 -13.50 -10.22
C GLY A 76 -13.88 -12.34 -9.27
N PRO A 77 -13.30 -12.67 -8.12
CA PRO A 77 -12.95 -11.66 -7.11
C PRO A 77 -11.80 -10.77 -7.57
N THR A 78 -11.89 -9.48 -7.28
CA THR A 78 -10.81 -8.53 -7.56
C THR A 78 -9.79 -8.51 -6.45
N ILE A 79 -8.50 -8.48 -6.79
CA ILE A 79 -7.42 -8.53 -5.80
C ILE A 79 -6.23 -7.63 -6.18
N ASP A 80 -5.60 -7.03 -5.17
CA ASP A 80 -4.26 -6.46 -5.25
C ASP A 80 -3.28 -7.26 -4.41
N VAL A 81 -2.07 -7.45 -4.92
CA VAL A 81 -0.95 -8.10 -4.23
C VAL A 81 0.25 -7.16 -4.25
N CYS A 82 0.67 -6.69 -3.09
CA CYS A 82 1.73 -5.68 -2.96
C CYS A 82 2.50 -5.84 -1.65
N GLY A 83 3.53 -5.04 -1.48
CA GLY A 83 4.30 -4.97 -0.24
C GLY A 83 4.68 -3.54 0.09
N THR A 84 4.98 -3.28 1.36
CA THR A 84 5.51 -2.00 1.81
C THR A 84 6.94 -1.78 1.32
N GLY A 85 7.64 -2.85 0.95
CA GLY A 85 9.07 -2.83 0.71
C GLY A 85 9.86 -2.65 2.00
N GLY A 86 11.18 -2.61 1.88
CA GLY A 86 12.05 -2.26 3.01
C GLY A 86 12.73 -3.43 3.72
N ASP A 87 12.54 -4.67 3.28
CA ASP A 87 13.20 -5.87 3.82
C ASP A 87 14.71 -5.93 3.56
N LYS A 88 15.22 -5.14 2.59
CA LYS A 88 16.64 -5.06 2.19
C LYS A 88 17.26 -6.38 1.73
N LEU A 89 16.48 -7.39 1.43
CA LEU A 89 16.97 -8.73 1.04
C LEU A 89 17.30 -8.85 -0.44
N ASN A 90 16.90 -7.87 -1.26
CA ASN A 90 17.04 -7.91 -2.72
C ASN A 90 16.47 -9.19 -3.34
N LEU A 91 15.32 -9.62 -2.85
CA LEU A 91 14.57 -10.73 -3.44
C LEU A 91 14.09 -10.35 -4.85
N PHE A 92 13.68 -11.33 -5.64
CA PHE A 92 12.96 -11.05 -6.88
C PHE A 92 11.57 -10.44 -6.54
N ASN A 93 10.94 -9.80 -7.52
CA ASN A 93 9.65 -9.13 -7.31
C ASN A 93 8.51 -10.14 -7.16
N VAL A 94 8.38 -10.72 -5.95
CA VAL A 94 7.43 -11.79 -5.61
C VAL A 94 6.02 -11.36 -5.96
N SER A 95 5.55 -10.23 -5.46
CA SER A 95 4.18 -9.75 -5.69
C SER A 95 3.88 -9.48 -7.18
N THR A 96 4.88 -9.00 -7.97
CA THR A 96 4.72 -8.79 -9.41
C THR A 96 4.66 -10.11 -10.17
N THR A 97 5.44 -11.11 -9.76
CA THR A 97 5.37 -12.45 -10.37
C THR A 97 4.07 -13.15 -10.00
N SER A 98 3.66 -13.06 -8.73
CA SER A 98 2.44 -13.67 -8.23
C SER A 98 1.17 -13.14 -8.91
N MET A 99 1.15 -11.87 -9.39
CA MET A 99 -0.03 -11.33 -10.05
C MET A 99 -0.50 -12.15 -11.24
N PHE A 100 0.43 -12.70 -12.03
CA PHE A 100 0.10 -13.54 -13.18
C PHE A 100 -0.41 -14.93 -12.77
N VAL A 101 0.18 -15.50 -11.72
CA VAL A 101 -0.25 -16.80 -11.17
C VAL A 101 -1.66 -16.68 -10.58
N VAL A 102 -1.92 -15.62 -9.82
CA VAL A 102 -3.22 -15.35 -9.21
C VAL A 102 -4.29 -15.11 -10.28
N ALA A 103 -3.98 -14.34 -11.33
CA ALA A 103 -4.89 -14.16 -12.45
C ALA A 103 -5.23 -15.48 -13.15
N ALA A 104 -4.25 -16.37 -13.33
CA ALA A 104 -4.46 -17.69 -13.92
C ALA A 104 -5.38 -18.62 -13.09
N THR A 105 -5.64 -18.30 -11.82
CA THR A 105 -6.60 -19.04 -10.97
C THR A 105 -8.03 -18.52 -11.09
N GLY A 106 -8.28 -17.49 -11.90
CA GLY A 106 -9.60 -16.90 -12.11
C GLY A 106 -9.93 -15.66 -11.28
N ALA A 107 -9.00 -15.17 -10.48
CA ALA A 107 -9.14 -13.86 -9.84
C ALA A 107 -8.75 -12.74 -10.81
N VAL A 108 -9.36 -11.56 -10.67
CA VAL A 108 -9.00 -10.37 -11.45
C VAL A 108 -8.01 -9.52 -10.67
N VAL A 109 -6.76 -9.46 -11.14
CA VAL A 109 -5.69 -8.77 -10.44
C VAL A 109 -5.58 -7.32 -10.88
N MET A 110 -5.81 -6.40 -9.95
CA MET A 110 -5.72 -4.95 -10.12
C MET A 110 -4.50 -4.43 -9.36
N LYS A 111 -3.31 -4.72 -9.89
CA LYS A 111 -2.08 -4.40 -9.16
C LYS A 111 -1.75 -2.91 -9.22
N HIS A 112 -1.64 -2.29 -8.04
CA HIS A 112 -1.07 -0.94 -7.90
C HIS A 112 0.42 -1.03 -7.58
N GLY A 113 1.24 -0.21 -8.21
CA GLY A 113 2.67 -0.28 -8.00
C GLY A 113 3.47 0.87 -8.57
N ASN A 114 4.76 0.89 -8.26
CA ASN A 114 5.71 1.93 -8.65
C ASN A 114 7.04 1.32 -9.09
N ARG A 115 7.95 2.19 -9.57
CA ARG A 115 9.36 1.87 -9.75
C ARG A 115 10.05 1.70 -8.39
N GLY A 116 11.17 1.01 -8.38
CA GLY A 116 12.00 0.88 -7.18
C GLY A 116 12.50 2.23 -6.69
N ILE A 117 12.26 2.55 -5.42
CA ILE A 117 12.77 3.76 -4.76
C ILE A 117 13.97 3.39 -3.88
N THR A 118 13.86 2.33 -3.10
CA THR A 118 14.89 1.85 -2.17
C THR A 118 15.48 0.50 -2.58
N SER A 119 14.78 -0.23 -3.44
CA SER A 119 15.22 -1.50 -4.02
C SER A 119 15.87 -1.30 -5.40
N LYS A 120 16.61 -2.30 -5.88
CA LYS A 120 17.23 -2.29 -7.22
C LYS A 120 16.19 -2.29 -8.34
N SER A 121 14.98 -2.80 -8.10
CA SER A 121 13.91 -2.92 -9.07
C SER A 121 12.56 -2.95 -8.36
N GLY A 122 11.62 -2.14 -8.79
CA GLY A 122 10.21 -2.18 -8.38
C GLY A 122 9.37 -2.99 -9.35
N GLY A 123 8.09 -3.14 -9.04
CA GLY A 123 7.15 -3.89 -9.89
C GLY A 123 7.04 -3.32 -11.31
N ALA A 124 7.01 -2.00 -11.44
CA ALA A 124 6.96 -1.33 -12.73
C ALA A 124 8.21 -1.61 -13.59
N ASP A 125 9.39 -1.60 -12.97
CA ASP A 125 10.66 -1.85 -13.69
C ASP A 125 10.70 -3.26 -14.29
N VAL A 126 10.19 -4.26 -13.56
CA VAL A 126 10.10 -5.65 -14.06
C VAL A 126 9.14 -5.76 -15.23
N LEU A 127 7.95 -5.13 -15.12
CA LEU A 127 6.95 -5.17 -16.19
C LEU A 127 7.48 -4.52 -17.48
N GLU A 128 8.16 -3.37 -17.36
CA GLU A 128 8.80 -2.72 -18.52
C GLU A 128 9.90 -3.58 -19.13
N ALA A 129 10.74 -4.22 -18.30
CA ALA A 129 11.78 -5.13 -18.79
C ALA A 129 11.19 -6.35 -19.54
N LEU A 130 9.97 -6.75 -19.21
CA LEU A 130 9.22 -7.79 -19.93
C LEU A 130 8.48 -7.26 -21.17
N GLY A 131 8.60 -5.97 -21.50
CA GLY A 131 7.93 -5.34 -22.63
C GLY A 131 6.46 -4.97 -22.38
N ILE A 132 6.01 -4.99 -21.12
CA ILE A 132 4.65 -4.62 -20.74
C ILE A 132 4.57 -3.11 -20.53
N ARG A 133 3.61 -2.48 -21.17
CA ARG A 133 3.35 -1.04 -20.98
C ARG A 133 2.74 -0.79 -19.61
N ILE A 134 3.35 0.08 -18.83
CA ILE A 134 2.89 0.44 -17.48
C ILE A 134 2.10 1.76 -17.44
N ASP A 135 2.17 2.57 -18.49
CA ASP A 135 1.62 3.91 -18.62
C ASP A 135 0.27 3.94 -19.35
N LEU A 136 -0.50 2.88 -19.20
CA LEU A 136 -1.82 2.79 -19.85
C LEU A 136 -2.80 3.80 -19.24
N PRO A 137 -3.62 4.46 -20.09
CA PRO A 137 -4.77 5.22 -19.59
C PRO A 137 -5.80 4.26 -18.97
N ALA A 138 -6.77 4.82 -18.22
CA ALA A 138 -7.82 4.03 -17.57
C ALA A 138 -8.54 3.05 -18.49
N GLU A 139 -8.82 3.43 -19.74
CA GLU A 139 -9.41 2.55 -20.75
C GLU A 139 -8.52 1.33 -21.04
N GLY A 140 -7.23 1.56 -21.30
CA GLY A 140 -6.29 0.47 -21.59
C GLY A 140 -6.08 -0.44 -20.37
N PHE A 141 -6.14 0.11 -19.14
CA PHE A 141 -6.15 -0.70 -17.93
C PHE A 141 -7.38 -1.60 -17.85
N ARG A 142 -8.58 -1.06 -18.12
CA ARG A 142 -9.82 -1.85 -18.16
C ARG A 142 -9.76 -2.95 -19.21
N ASP A 143 -9.29 -2.64 -20.40
CA ASP A 143 -9.05 -3.61 -21.48
C ASP A 143 -8.19 -4.79 -21.03
N CYS A 144 -7.14 -4.52 -20.23
CA CYS A 144 -6.31 -5.59 -19.68
C CYS A 144 -7.07 -6.48 -18.69
N LEU A 145 -7.93 -5.88 -17.85
CA LEU A 145 -8.74 -6.65 -16.90
C LEU A 145 -9.73 -7.57 -17.62
N GLU A 146 -10.45 -7.06 -18.64
CA GLU A 146 -11.43 -7.85 -19.41
C GLU A 146 -10.78 -8.96 -20.23
N LYS A 147 -9.63 -8.67 -20.86
CA LYS A 147 -9.01 -9.60 -21.82
C LYS A 147 -8.05 -10.59 -21.18
N ALA A 148 -7.39 -10.19 -20.09
CA ALA A 148 -6.33 -10.97 -19.48
C ALA A 148 -6.51 -11.24 -17.97
N GLY A 149 -7.55 -10.69 -17.35
CA GLY A 149 -7.78 -10.82 -15.90
C GLY A 149 -6.70 -10.15 -15.03
N VAL A 150 -5.82 -9.33 -15.62
CA VAL A 150 -4.72 -8.69 -14.90
C VAL A 150 -4.40 -7.32 -15.49
N GLY A 151 -4.27 -6.31 -14.63
CA GLY A 151 -3.90 -4.97 -15.01
C GLY A 151 -2.94 -4.32 -14.00
N PHE A 152 -2.18 -3.31 -14.45
CA PHE A 152 -1.22 -2.59 -13.63
C PHE A 152 -1.54 -1.09 -13.61
N LEU A 153 -1.69 -0.55 -12.41
CA LEU A 153 -1.91 0.87 -12.13
C LEU A 153 -0.58 1.51 -11.69
N PHE A 154 0.01 2.29 -12.57
CA PHE A 154 1.25 2.98 -12.29
C PHE A 154 1.02 4.18 -11.36
N ALA A 155 1.43 4.09 -10.10
CA ALA A 155 1.12 5.04 -9.05
C ALA A 155 1.31 6.52 -9.43
N PRO A 156 2.40 6.96 -10.09
CA PRO A 156 2.56 8.36 -10.48
C PRO A 156 1.50 8.87 -11.47
N ALA A 157 0.95 8.00 -12.32
CA ALA A 157 -0.09 8.37 -13.28
C ALA A 157 -1.46 8.54 -12.60
N TYR A 158 -1.72 7.75 -11.56
CA TYR A 158 -3.01 7.75 -10.86
C TYR A 158 -3.07 8.69 -9.65
N HIS A 159 -1.92 9.20 -9.16
CA HIS A 159 -1.86 10.12 -8.01
C HIS A 159 -1.15 11.45 -8.35
N PRO A 160 -1.66 12.24 -9.31
CA PRO A 160 -1.02 13.49 -9.72
C PRO A 160 -0.92 14.52 -8.59
N ALA A 161 -1.86 14.53 -7.64
CA ALA A 161 -1.89 15.46 -6.51
C ALA A 161 -0.65 15.30 -5.59
N PHE A 162 -0.04 14.13 -5.54
CA PHE A 162 1.16 13.91 -4.72
C PHE A 162 2.40 14.69 -5.17
N LYS A 163 2.38 15.30 -6.36
CA LYS A 163 3.41 16.25 -6.78
C LYS A 163 3.62 17.37 -5.76
N ALA A 164 2.55 17.78 -5.05
CA ALA A 164 2.58 18.82 -4.02
C ALA A 164 3.41 18.48 -2.77
N VAL A 165 3.80 17.21 -2.58
CA VAL A 165 4.57 16.75 -1.41
C VAL A 165 5.89 16.07 -1.76
N VAL A 166 6.23 15.92 -3.03
CA VAL A 166 7.46 15.22 -3.45
C VAL A 166 8.71 15.87 -2.86
N GLY A 167 8.83 17.20 -2.95
CA GLY A 167 9.96 17.95 -2.40
C GLY A 167 10.08 17.80 -0.89
N VAL A 168 8.97 17.94 -0.19
CA VAL A 168 8.89 17.79 1.28
C VAL A 168 9.30 16.39 1.71
N ARG A 169 8.77 15.36 1.05
CA ARG A 169 9.11 13.95 1.34
C ARG A 169 10.61 13.68 1.15
N LYS A 170 11.20 14.20 0.08
CA LYS A 170 12.64 14.07 -0.18
C LYS A 170 13.47 14.72 0.94
N GLN A 171 13.14 15.95 1.30
CA GLN A 171 13.81 16.67 2.39
C GLN A 171 13.73 15.93 3.73
N LEU A 172 12.57 15.36 4.08
CA LEU A 172 12.39 14.60 5.30
C LEU A 172 13.15 13.27 5.28
N ALA A 173 13.17 12.58 4.14
CA ALA A 173 13.94 11.36 3.97
C ALA A 173 15.46 11.58 4.13
N GLU A 174 16.01 12.70 3.63
CA GLU A 174 17.41 13.10 3.83
C GLU A 174 17.76 13.33 5.32
N LYS A 175 16.78 13.75 6.12
CA LYS A 175 16.88 13.86 7.58
C LYS A 175 16.65 12.54 8.34
N GLY A 176 16.37 11.44 7.63
CA GLY A 176 16.04 10.14 8.22
C GLY A 176 14.64 10.07 8.84
N VAL A 177 13.76 11.04 8.55
CA VAL A 177 12.40 11.08 9.08
C VAL A 177 11.51 10.22 8.18
N ARG A 178 10.91 9.18 8.76
CA ARG A 178 9.82 8.42 8.12
C ARG A 178 8.51 9.18 8.29
N THR A 179 7.65 9.11 7.31
CA THR A 179 6.34 9.76 7.31
C THR A 179 5.27 8.76 6.91
N ILE A 180 4.00 9.12 7.09
CA ILE A 180 2.86 8.34 6.63
C ILE A 180 3.01 7.85 5.18
N PHE A 181 3.67 8.62 4.31
CA PHE A 181 3.93 8.24 2.91
C PHE A 181 4.84 7.02 2.73
N ASN A 182 5.54 6.58 3.77
CA ASN A 182 6.31 5.35 3.75
C ASN A 182 5.44 4.10 4.03
N LEU A 183 4.22 4.30 4.52
CA LEU A 183 3.27 3.25 4.90
C LEU A 183 2.15 3.08 3.88
N ILE A 184 1.63 4.19 3.35
CA ILE A 184 0.37 4.19 2.60
C ILE A 184 0.47 3.71 1.17
N GLY A 185 1.67 3.54 0.60
CA GLY A 185 1.85 3.10 -0.80
C GLY A 185 0.97 1.91 -1.19
N PRO A 186 0.98 0.80 -0.44
CA PRO A 186 0.11 -0.36 -0.67
C PRO A 186 -1.38 -0.08 -0.53
N LEU A 187 -1.77 0.96 0.20
CA LEU A 187 -3.16 1.27 0.55
C LEU A 187 -3.85 2.16 -0.49
N LEU A 188 -3.07 2.76 -1.40
CA LEU A 188 -3.51 3.79 -2.34
C LEU A 188 -3.96 3.25 -3.70
N ASN A 189 -4.48 2.02 -3.75
CA ASN A 189 -4.99 1.46 -4.99
C ASN A 189 -6.35 2.11 -5.37
N PRO A 190 -6.41 2.93 -6.45
CA PRO A 190 -7.61 3.65 -6.81
C PRO A 190 -8.71 2.75 -7.41
N ALA A 191 -8.38 1.53 -7.81
CA ALA A 191 -9.37 0.54 -8.26
C ALA A 191 -10.16 -0.09 -7.10
N LYS A 192 -9.75 0.13 -5.85
CA LYS A 192 -10.42 -0.35 -4.62
C LYS A 192 -10.81 -1.84 -4.70
N PRO A 193 -9.85 -2.76 -4.91
CA PRO A 193 -10.15 -4.19 -5.08
C PRO A 193 -10.85 -4.76 -3.84
N GLN A 194 -11.66 -5.80 -4.02
CA GLN A 194 -12.37 -6.50 -2.93
C GLN A 194 -11.40 -7.16 -1.96
N CYS A 195 -10.35 -7.77 -2.50
CA CYS A 195 -9.34 -8.49 -1.73
C CYS A 195 -7.98 -7.80 -1.82
N GLN A 196 -7.19 -7.91 -0.75
CA GLN A 196 -5.82 -7.39 -0.79
C GLN A 196 -4.88 -8.21 0.10
N LEU A 197 -3.71 -8.59 -0.46
CA LEU A 197 -2.61 -9.14 0.31
C LEU A 197 -1.47 -8.12 0.34
N VAL A 198 -1.04 -7.73 1.55
CA VAL A 198 0.04 -6.77 1.74
C VAL A 198 1.17 -7.38 2.55
N GLY A 199 2.36 -7.45 1.98
CA GLY A 199 3.59 -7.72 2.72
C GLY A 199 4.03 -6.51 3.53
N VAL A 200 4.34 -6.69 4.81
CA VAL A 200 4.74 -5.62 5.74
C VAL A 200 6.16 -5.87 6.24
N PHE A 201 7.01 -4.84 6.17
CA PHE A 201 8.42 -4.94 6.59
C PHE A 201 8.60 -5.12 8.11
N ASP A 202 7.62 -4.75 8.91
CA ASP A 202 7.65 -4.83 10.37
C ASP A 202 6.52 -5.74 10.87
N ARG A 203 6.90 -6.80 11.62
CA ARG A 203 5.98 -7.80 12.16
C ARG A 203 4.86 -7.18 13.00
N GLU A 204 5.20 -6.15 13.78
CA GLU A 204 4.26 -5.53 14.71
C GLU A 204 3.21 -4.65 13.98
N MET A 205 3.45 -4.34 12.73
CA MET A 205 2.49 -3.61 11.90
C MET A 205 1.43 -4.49 11.24
N CYS A 206 1.57 -5.83 11.24
CA CYS A 206 0.59 -6.70 10.58
C CYS A 206 -0.85 -6.48 11.07
N PRO A 207 -1.15 -6.44 12.39
CA PRO A 207 -2.51 -6.20 12.86
C PRO A 207 -3.06 -4.84 12.41
N ALA A 208 -2.23 -3.80 12.50
CA ALA A 208 -2.62 -2.44 12.09
C ALA A 208 -2.94 -2.37 10.60
N PHE A 209 -2.14 -3.00 9.74
CA PHE A 209 -2.40 -3.04 8.30
C PHE A 209 -3.68 -3.80 7.97
N ALA A 210 -3.94 -4.94 8.62
CA ALA A 210 -5.18 -5.69 8.45
C ALA A 210 -6.40 -4.84 8.86
N GLU A 211 -6.32 -4.13 9.99
CA GLU A 211 -7.36 -3.21 10.46
C GLU A 211 -7.58 -2.04 9.48
N ILE A 212 -6.51 -1.43 8.98
CA ILE A 212 -6.60 -0.34 8.01
C ILE A 212 -7.32 -0.81 6.74
N LEU A 213 -6.94 -1.96 6.20
CA LEU A 213 -7.56 -2.52 5.00
C LEU A 213 -9.05 -2.84 5.22
N GLN A 214 -9.43 -3.33 6.40
CA GLN A 214 -10.83 -3.52 6.79
C GLN A 214 -11.59 -2.18 6.80
N ARG A 215 -11.02 -1.14 7.41
CA ARG A 215 -11.59 0.22 7.44
C ARG A 215 -11.75 0.79 6.04
N LEU A 216 -10.83 0.50 5.12
CA LEU A 216 -10.89 0.87 3.70
C LEU A 216 -11.87 0.00 2.88
N GLY A 217 -12.67 -0.85 3.54
CA GLY A 217 -13.76 -1.60 2.91
C GLY A 217 -13.31 -2.86 2.15
N ARG A 218 -12.14 -3.44 2.44
CA ARG A 218 -11.76 -4.73 1.83
C ARG A 218 -12.64 -5.84 2.37
N GLU A 219 -13.18 -6.68 1.49
CA GLU A 219 -13.96 -7.86 1.87
C GLU A 219 -13.07 -8.93 2.50
N SER A 220 -11.85 -9.06 1.99
CA SER A 220 -10.81 -9.93 2.55
C SER A 220 -9.44 -9.25 2.44
N ALA A 221 -8.76 -9.10 3.56
CA ALA A 221 -7.47 -8.46 3.65
C ALA A 221 -6.49 -9.30 4.47
N TRP A 222 -5.28 -9.48 3.93
CA TRP A 222 -4.20 -10.19 4.60
C TRP A 222 -2.97 -9.29 4.67
N ALA A 223 -2.52 -9.01 5.89
CA ALA A 223 -1.22 -8.40 6.14
C ALA A 223 -0.25 -9.50 6.58
N VAL A 224 0.88 -9.63 5.88
CA VAL A 224 1.81 -10.74 6.09
C VAL A 224 3.23 -10.24 6.38
N HIS A 225 3.92 -10.93 7.29
CA HIS A 225 5.33 -10.70 7.58
C HIS A 225 6.05 -12.03 7.76
N GLY A 226 6.94 -12.33 6.84
CA GLY A 226 7.77 -13.53 6.87
C GLY A 226 9.11 -13.32 7.56
N THR A 227 9.79 -14.43 7.83
CA THR A 227 11.17 -14.44 8.32
C THR A 227 12.02 -15.40 7.50
N THR A 228 13.32 -15.13 7.43
CA THR A 228 14.30 -16.12 6.96
C THR A 228 14.70 -17.07 8.08
N GLY A 229 15.39 -18.16 7.76
CA GLY A 229 15.89 -19.11 8.77
C GLY A 229 16.87 -18.50 9.77
N ASP A 230 17.54 -17.40 9.42
CA ASP A 230 18.41 -16.60 10.28
C ASP A 230 17.69 -15.40 10.95
N GLY A 231 16.36 -15.33 10.83
CA GLY A 231 15.51 -14.35 11.54
C GLY A 231 15.43 -12.97 10.90
N ARG A 232 15.89 -12.77 9.65
CA ARG A 232 15.69 -11.50 8.95
C ARG A 232 14.25 -11.35 8.49
N SER A 233 13.75 -10.11 8.47
CA SER A 233 12.42 -9.77 7.99
C SER A 233 12.27 -9.96 6.49
N VAL A 234 11.10 -10.47 6.07
CA VAL A 234 10.66 -10.61 4.69
C VAL A 234 9.26 -10.02 4.58
N ASP A 235 9.04 -9.05 3.70
CA ASP A 235 7.71 -8.47 3.47
C ASP A 235 6.85 -9.32 2.49
N GLU A 236 6.94 -10.64 2.65
CA GLU A 236 6.24 -11.67 1.86
C GLU A 236 5.93 -12.89 2.72
N VAL A 237 5.13 -13.81 2.20
CA VAL A 237 5.01 -15.16 2.79
C VAL A 237 6.32 -15.90 2.59
N SER A 238 6.98 -16.28 3.69
CA SER A 238 8.32 -16.86 3.63
C SER A 238 8.31 -18.36 3.40
N LEU A 239 9.19 -18.83 2.52
CA LEU A 239 9.52 -20.24 2.35
C LEU A 239 10.70 -20.70 3.22
N LEU A 240 11.34 -19.78 3.96
CA LEU A 240 12.58 -19.99 4.72
C LEU A 240 12.41 -19.94 6.22
N GLY A 241 11.27 -19.42 6.70
CA GLY A 241 10.96 -19.26 8.11
C GLY A 241 9.47 -19.16 8.35
N SER A 242 9.07 -18.76 9.56
CA SER A 242 7.66 -18.53 9.86
C SER A 242 7.16 -17.24 9.23
N THR A 243 5.85 -17.19 9.02
CA THR A 243 5.14 -16.00 8.56
C THR A 243 3.98 -15.70 9.50
N ARG A 244 3.94 -14.49 10.04
CA ARG A 244 2.75 -13.96 10.71
C ARG A 244 1.77 -13.50 9.64
N ILE A 245 0.50 -13.89 9.78
CA ILE A 245 -0.59 -13.48 8.91
C ILE A 245 -1.69 -12.89 9.78
N CYS A 246 -1.99 -11.61 9.57
CA CYS A 246 -3.16 -10.97 10.14
C CYS A 246 -4.22 -10.82 9.05
N LYS A 247 -5.38 -11.44 9.27
CA LYS A 247 -6.51 -11.44 8.34
C LYS A 247 -7.64 -10.59 8.91
N ALA A 248 -8.25 -9.77 8.08
CA ALA A 248 -9.45 -9.01 8.42
C ALA A 248 -10.32 -8.81 7.18
N GLY A 249 -11.54 -8.34 7.33
CA GLY A 249 -12.42 -8.02 6.23
C GLY A 249 -13.74 -7.45 6.69
N LEU A 250 -14.59 -6.99 5.77
CA LEU A 250 -15.89 -6.40 6.11
C LEU A 250 -16.78 -7.32 6.94
N TYR A 251 -16.63 -8.64 6.77
CA TYR A 251 -17.47 -9.66 7.39
C TYR A 251 -16.66 -10.61 8.28
N GLN A 252 -15.43 -10.26 8.61
CA GLN A 252 -14.51 -11.10 9.37
C GLN A 252 -13.74 -10.25 10.39
N ASP A 253 -13.80 -10.67 11.66
CA ASP A 253 -12.95 -10.10 12.70
C ASP A 253 -11.47 -10.39 12.44
N LEU A 254 -10.62 -9.59 13.08
CA LEU A 254 -9.17 -9.76 12.98
C LEU A 254 -8.75 -11.15 13.50
N VAL A 255 -8.09 -11.91 12.65
CA VAL A 255 -7.43 -13.19 13.00
C VAL A 255 -5.92 -12.99 12.86
N ASP A 256 -5.18 -13.40 13.88
CA ASP A 256 -3.71 -13.33 13.93
C ASP A 256 -3.16 -14.74 14.09
N GLU A 257 -2.43 -15.21 13.09
CA GLU A 257 -1.90 -16.57 13.06
C GLU A 257 -0.45 -16.61 12.60
N GLU A 258 0.27 -17.65 12.97
CA GLU A 258 1.61 -17.93 12.46
C GLU A 258 1.59 -19.22 11.65
N VAL A 259 2.10 -19.15 10.43
CA VAL A 259 2.24 -20.29 9.51
C VAL A 259 3.70 -20.56 9.20
N ARG A 260 4.00 -21.78 8.75
CA ARG A 260 5.32 -22.22 8.34
C ARG A 260 5.26 -22.85 6.95
N PRO A 261 6.38 -23.00 6.24
CA PRO A 261 6.43 -23.62 4.91
C PRO A 261 5.73 -24.99 4.84
N ARG A 262 5.82 -25.79 5.90
CA ARG A 262 5.14 -27.11 5.99
C ARG A 262 3.61 -27.02 5.91
N ASP A 263 3.02 -25.91 6.35
CA ASP A 263 1.56 -25.70 6.34
C ASP A 263 1.05 -25.48 4.90
N PHE A 264 1.96 -25.16 3.98
CA PHE A 264 1.75 -25.08 2.53
C PHE A 264 2.28 -26.31 1.79
N GLY A 265 2.56 -27.43 2.48
CA GLY A 265 3.06 -28.66 1.87
C GLY A 265 4.53 -28.63 1.45
N MET A 266 5.29 -27.63 1.85
CA MET A 266 6.71 -27.53 1.58
C MET A 266 7.52 -28.40 2.55
N LYS A 267 8.58 -29.01 2.04
CA LYS A 267 9.48 -29.81 2.88
C LYS A 267 10.54 -28.90 3.49
N HIS A 268 10.34 -28.44 4.71
CA HIS A 268 11.37 -27.88 5.60
C HIS A 268 11.00 -28.10 7.05
#